data_49d602fedd0e965ef2ebd2b47b49df13
#
_entry.id   49d602fedd0e965ef2ebd2b47b49df13
#
_cell.length_a   1.000
_cell.length_b   1.000
_cell.length_c   1.000
_cell.angle_alpha   90.00
_cell.angle_beta   90.00
_cell.angle_gamma   90.00
#
_symmetry.space_group_name_H-M   'P 1'
#
loop_
_entity.id
_entity.type
_entity.pdbx_description
1 polymer ?
#
loop_
_entity_poly.entity_id
_entity_poly.type
_entity_poly.pdbx_seq_one_letter_code
_entity_poly.pdbx_strand_id
1 'polypeptide(L)'
;MVRRSLKKNLINSHSYKKLEHIFSPQNILSADCVAQIHENALNLLQNLGIRILLPEARDLLIKEGAKVDDSELIFFPREMVLSAITTAPKKYSLRAPNPENDLDIYLGRQL
;
A
#
# COMPACT_ATOMS: atom_id res chain seq x y z
N MET A 1 15.47 49.57 30.26
CA MET A 1 14.60 48.57 29.58
C MET A 1 15.50 47.47 29.01
N VAL A 2 15.64 46.33 29.69
CA VAL A 2 16.55 45.24 29.31
C VAL A 2 15.76 44.25 28.46
N ARG A 3 16.08 44.14 27.18
CA ARG A 3 15.53 43.11 26.27
C ARG A 3 16.07 41.75 26.69
N ARG A 4 15.22 40.90 27.29
CA ARG A 4 15.50 39.49 27.51
C ARG A 4 15.57 38.82 26.13
N SER A 5 16.76 38.43 25.71
CA SER A 5 16.99 37.53 24.58
C SER A 5 16.38 36.16 24.93
N LEU A 6 15.30 35.81 24.26
CA LEU A 6 14.76 34.45 24.27
C LEU A 6 15.79 33.54 23.60
N LYS A 7 16.52 32.75 24.40
CA LYS A 7 17.32 31.64 23.88
C LYS A 7 16.37 30.71 23.12
N LYS A 8 16.48 30.72 21.78
CA LYS A 8 15.87 29.75 20.91
C LYS A 8 16.41 28.37 21.34
N ASN A 9 15.61 27.57 22.05
CA ASN A 9 15.92 26.16 22.27
C ASN A 9 15.92 25.53 20.91
N LEU A 10 17.10 25.34 20.32
CA LEU A 10 17.33 24.47 19.17
C LEU A 10 16.87 23.08 19.62
N ILE A 11 15.72 22.67 19.13
CA ILE A 11 15.30 21.28 19.21
C ILE A 11 16.43 20.51 18.54
N ASN A 12 17.24 19.82 19.37
CA ASN A 12 18.21 18.87 18.85
C ASN A 12 17.42 17.85 18.04
N SER A 13 17.39 18.03 16.72
CA SER A 13 16.92 17.00 15.82
C SER A 13 17.90 15.83 15.95
N HIS A 14 17.52 14.85 16.76
CA HIS A 14 18.27 13.60 16.80
C HIS A 14 18.34 13.07 15.37
N SER A 15 19.54 12.88 14.87
CA SER A 15 19.76 12.19 13.60
C SER A 15 19.04 10.84 13.67
N TYR A 16 17.98 10.69 12.88
CA TYR A 16 17.29 9.41 12.76
C TYR A 16 18.27 8.40 12.20
N LYS A 17 18.66 7.40 13.01
CA LYS A 17 19.35 6.24 12.50
C LYS A 17 18.36 5.42 11.67
N LYS A 18 18.72 5.13 10.44
CA LYS A 18 17.98 4.21 9.59
C LYS A 18 17.87 2.88 10.33
N LEU A 19 16.63 2.47 10.65
CA LEU A 19 16.39 1.19 11.30
C LEU A 19 16.54 0.10 10.23
N GLU A 20 17.57 -0.71 10.35
CA GLU A 20 17.75 -1.90 9.52
C GLU A 20 17.30 -3.12 10.31
N HIS A 21 16.45 -3.92 9.71
CA HIS A 21 16.01 -5.18 10.30
C HIS A 21 17.17 -6.19 10.23
N ILE A 22 17.81 -6.47 11.35
CA ILE A 22 18.98 -7.34 11.45
C ILE A 22 18.62 -8.82 11.21
N PHE A 23 17.37 -9.19 11.50
CA PHE A 23 16.90 -10.58 11.36
C PHE A 23 16.16 -10.76 10.04
N SER A 24 16.35 -11.90 9.40
CA SER A 24 15.51 -12.29 8.26
C SER A 24 14.06 -12.44 8.70
N PRO A 25 13.09 -11.93 7.92
CA PRO A 25 11.68 -12.12 8.23
C PRO A 25 11.36 -13.60 8.39
N GLN A 26 10.72 -13.97 9.51
CA GLN A 26 10.25 -15.33 9.68
C GLN A 26 8.91 -15.50 8.95
N ASN A 27 8.89 -16.42 7.98
CA ASN A 27 7.65 -16.77 7.30
C ASN A 27 6.85 -17.71 8.19
N ILE A 28 5.74 -17.23 8.75
CA ILE A 28 4.81 -18.02 9.55
C ILE A 28 4.02 -19.01 8.68
N LEU A 29 3.73 -18.60 7.44
CA LEU A 29 3.01 -19.42 6.45
C LEU A 29 3.98 -19.98 5.42
N SER A 30 3.73 -21.21 4.96
CA SER A 30 4.45 -21.76 3.81
C SER A 30 4.09 -21.03 2.53
N ALA A 31 4.96 -21.09 1.52
CA ALA A 31 4.70 -20.50 0.21
C ALA A 31 3.40 -21.04 -0.41
N ASP A 32 3.12 -22.35 -0.22
CA ASP A 32 1.90 -23.00 -0.71
C ASP A 32 0.65 -22.44 -0.05
N CYS A 33 0.68 -22.21 1.27
CA CYS A 33 -0.44 -21.56 1.98
C CYS A 33 -0.70 -20.15 1.46
N VAL A 34 0.35 -19.36 1.22
CA VAL A 34 0.21 -18.01 0.64
C VAL A 34 -0.38 -18.08 -0.76
N ALA A 35 0.10 -19.01 -1.59
CA ALA A 35 -0.44 -19.22 -2.93
C ALA A 35 -1.93 -19.62 -2.90
N GLN A 36 -2.33 -20.52 -2.00
CA GLN A 36 -3.73 -20.90 -1.82
C GLN A 36 -4.62 -19.75 -1.39
N ILE A 37 -4.14 -18.89 -0.47
CA ILE A 37 -4.87 -17.69 -0.04
C ILE A 37 -5.07 -16.76 -1.25
N HIS A 38 -4.03 -16.55 -2.05
CA HIS A 38 -4.11 -15.72 -3.24
C HIS A 38 -5.10 -16.27 -4.27
N GLU A 39 -5.03 -17.57 -4.58
CA GLU A 39 -5.97 -18.23 -5.49
C GLU A 39 -7.43 -18.13 -5.01
N ASN A 40 -7.68 -18.37 -3.72
CA ASN A 40 -9.00 -18.25 -3.15
C ASN A 40 -9.51 -16.81 -3.22
N ALA A 41 -8.67 -15.81 -2.97
CA ALA A 41 -9.03 -14.40 -3.11
C ALA A 41 -9.43 -14.05 -4.55
N LEU A 42 -8.67 -14.52 -5.55
CA LEU A 42 -9.01 -14.33 -6.97
C LEU A 42 -10.34 -14.99 -7.33
N ASN A 43 -10.59 -16.21 -6.83
CA ASN A 43 -11.85 -16.92 -7.03
C ASN A 43 -13.04 -16.18 -6.41
N LEU A 44 -12.88 -15.63 -5.20
CA LEU A 44 -13.92 -14.82 -4.55
C LEU A 44 -14.23 -13.57 -5.37
N LEU A 45 -13.22 -12.84 -5.82
CA LEU A 45 -13.38 -11.63 -6.63
C LEU A 45 -14.06 -11.91 -7.97
N GLN A 46 -13.76 -13.05 -8.59
CA GLN A 46 -14.30 -13.42 -9.89
C GLN A 46 -15.72 -13.99 -9.80
N ASN A 47 -16.04 -14.79 -8.78
CA ASN A 47 -17.27 -15.58 -8.72
C ASN A 47 -18.32 -15.00 -7.74
N LEU A 48 -17.90 -14.42 -6.61
CA LEU A 48 -18.81 -13.75 -5.68
C LEU A 48 -18.92 -12.26 -5.96
N GLY A 49 -17.84 -11.62 -6.38
CA GLY A 49 -17.80 -10.17 -6.59
C GLY A 49 -17.82 -9.37 -5.30
N ILE A 50 -17.82 -8.05 -5.45
CA ILE A 50 -17.90 -7.09 -4.35
C ILE A 50 -19.00 -6.06 -4.66
N ARG A 51 -19.83 -5.74 -3.65
CA ARG A 51 -20.81 -4.68 -3.76
C ARG A 51 -20.13 -3.31 -3.64
N ILE A 52 -20.29 -2.47 -4.66
CA ILE A 52 -19.74 -1.12 -4.71
C ILE A 52 -20.89 -0.12 -4.81
N LEU A 53 -21.09 0.67 -3.76
CA LEU A 53 -22.22 1.60 -3.64
C LEU A 53 -22.01 2.88 -4.46
N LEU A 54 -20.75 3.32 -4.65
CA LEU A 54 -20.43 4.55 -5.36
C LEU A 54 -20.53 4.35 -6.89
N PRO A 55 -21.45 5.05 -7.58
CA PRO A 55 -21.64 4.87 -9.03
C PRO A 55 -20.40 5.17 -9.85
N GLU A 56 -19.68 6.27 -9.53
CA GLU A 56 -18.47 6.69 -10.25
C GLU A 56 -17.34 5.65 -10.17
N ALA A 57 -17.25 4.94 -9.02
CA ALA A 57 -16.30 3.86 -8.88
C ALA A 57 -16.68 2.64 -9.73
N ARG A 58 -17.98 2.33 -9.84
CA ARG A 58 -18.46 1.26 -10.73
C ARG A 58 -18.14 1.57 -12.19
N ASP A 59 -18.42 2.80 -12.64
CA ASP A 59 -18.15 3.23 -14.02
C ASP A 59 -16.65 3.12 -14.36
N LEU A 60 -15.79 3.48 -13.43
CA LEU A 60 -14.35 3.35 -13.60
C LEU A 60 -13.94 1.89 -13.72
N LEU A 61 -14.41 1.02 -12.85
CA LEU A 61 -14.08 -0.41 -12.85
C LEU A 61 -14.60 -1.11 -14.11
N ILE A 62 -15.79 -0.74 -14.60
CA ILE A 62 -16.36 -1.27 -15.85
C ILE A 62 -15.48 -0.88 -17.04
N LYS A 63 -14.99 0.36 -17.08
CA LYS A 63 -14.06 0.81 -18.13
C LYS A 63 -12.76 0.01 -18.14
N GLU A 64 -12.30 -0.42 -16.97
CA GLU A 64 -11.10 -1.25 -16.82
C GLU A 64 -11.37 -2.74 -17.07
N GLY A 65 -12.61 -3.13 -17.36
CA GLY A 65 -12.96 -4.50 -17.75
C GLY A 65 -13.63 -5.35 -16.68
N ALA A 66 -14.05 -4.77 -15.56
CA ALA A 66 -14.88 -5.46 -14.58
C ALA A 66 -16.28 -5.74 -15.14
N LYS A 67 -16.90 -6.82 -14.69
CA LYS A 67 -18.29 -7.16 -15.02
C LYS A 67 -19.21 -6.69 -13.91
N VAL A 68 -20.37 -6.18 -14.27
CA VAL A 68 -21.40 -5.77 -13.32
C VAL A 68 -22.63 -6.64 -13.50
N ASP A 69 -23.28 -7.00 -12.41
CA ASP A 69 -24.62 -7.56 -12.41
C ASP A 69 -25.66 -6.43 -12.24
N ASP A 70 -26.95 -6.71 -12.48
CA ASP A 70 -28.07 -5.76 -12.35
C ASP A 70 -28.18 -5.13 -10.94
N SER A 71 -27.53 -5.73 -9.96
CA SER A 71 -27.30 -5.20 -8.63
C SER A 71 -25.90 -4.56 -8.55
N GLU A 72 -25.65 -3.68 -7.61
CA GLU A 72 -24.37 -2.98 -7.37
C GLU A 72 -23.15 -3.91 -7.18
N LEU A 73 -23.23 -5.16 -7.67
CA LEU A 73 -22.24 -6.21 -7.53
C LEU A 73 -21.28 -6.19 -8.71
N ILE A 74 -19.99 -6.07 -8.43
CA ILE A 74 -18.91 -6.03 -9.41
C ILE A 74 -18.09 -7.31 -9.30
N PHE A 75 -17.87 -7.96 -10.44
CA PHE A 75 -17.02 -9.14 -10.59
C PHE A 75 -15.72 -8.74 -11.27
N PHE A 76 -14.61 -9.16 -10.69
CA PHE A 76 -13.29 -8.80 -11.17
C PHE A 76 -12.68 -9.99 -11.94
N PRO A 77 -12.49 -9.89 -13.26
CA PRO A 77 -11.77 -10.92 -14.00
C PRO A 77 -10.35 -11.10 -13.43
N ARG A 78 -9.90 -12.35 -13.37
CA ARG A 78 -8.58 -12.73 -12.84
C ARG A 78 -7.45 -11.93 -13.47
N GLU A 79 -7.48 -11.79 -14.79
CA GLU A 79 -6.45 -11.09 -15.56
C GLU A 79 -6.37 -9.60 -15.20
N MET A 80 -7.53 -8.97 -14.97
CA MET A 80 -7.60 -7.58 -14.52
C MET A 80 -6.91 -7.39 -13.17
N VAL A 81 -7.18 -8.26 -12.20
CA VAL A 81 -6.57 -8.19 -10.87
C VAL A 81 -5.06 -8.41 -10.94
N LEU A 82 -4.61 -9.43 -11.69
CA LEU A 82 -3.19 -9.72 -11.85
C LEU A 82 -2.46 -8.57 -12.55
N SER A 83 -3.05 -7.97 -13.58
CA SER A 83 -2.50 -6.78 -14.25
C SER A 83 -2.38 -5.61 -13.29
N ALA A 84 -3.41 -5.32 -12.50
CA ALA A 84 -3.39 -4.24 -11.53
C ALA A 84 -2.30 -4.44 -10.45
N ILE A 85 -2.09 -5.66 -9.98
CA ILE A 85 -1.03 -5.97 -9.00
C ILE A 85 0.36 -5.68 -9.59
N THR A 86 0.59 -5.90 -10.89
CA THR A 86 1.90 -5.62 -11.51
C THR A 86 2.22 -4.14 -11.60
N THR A 87 1.21 -3.27 -11.60
CA THR A 87 1.40 -1.81 -11.63
C THR A 87 1.73 -1.22 -10.26
N ALA A 88 1.54 -1.98 -9.17
CA ALA A 88 1.82 -1.51 -7.82
C ALA A 88 3.33 -1.20 -7.65
N PRO A 89 3.70 -0.01 -7.17
CA PRO A 89 5.10 0.35 -6.99
C PRO A 89 5.74 -0.50 -5.89
N LYS A 90 6.90 -1.09 -6.19
CA LYS A 90 7.69 -1.86 -5.21
C LYS A 90 8.47 -0.99 -4.24
N LYS A 91 8.58 0.29 -4.56
CA LYS A 91 9.30 1.30 -3.78
C LYS A 91 8.54 2.62 -3.85
N TYR A 92 8.47 3.33 -2.74
CA TYR A 92 8.05 4.73 -2.72
C TYR A 92 8.85 5.53 -1.70
N SER A 93 8.99 6.83 -1.95
CA SER A 93 9.74 7.73 -1.08
C SER A 93 8.78 8.67 -0.37
N LEU A 94 8.85 8.69 0.96
CA LEU A 94 8.21 9.71 1.78
C LEU A 94 9.14 10.92 1.82
N ARG A 95 8.69 12.03 1.24
CA ARG A 95 9.45 13.27 1.22
C ARG A 95 9.29 14.05 2.51
N ALA A 96 10.40 14.43 3.12
CA ALA A 96 10.44 15.32 4.28
C ALA A 96 10.65 16.79 3.84
N PRO A 97 10.34 17.77 4.70
CA PRO A 97 10.68 19.17 4.45
C PRO A 97 12.19 19.40 4.26
N ASN A 98 13.03 18.59 4.91
CA ASN A 98 14.47 18.53 4.64
C ASN A 98 14.76 17.25 3.85
N PRO A 99 15.28 17.34 2.60
CA PRO A 99 15.55 16.18 1.73
C PRO A 99 16.49 15.13 2.32
N GLU A 100 17.38 15.53 3.25
CA GLU A 100 18.26 14.59 3.96
C GLU A 100 17.49 13.58 4.83
N ASN A 101 16.24 13.90 5.16
CA ASN A 101 15.35 13.06 5.96
C ASN A 101 14.32 12.30 5.12
N ASP A 102 14.47 12.30 3.79
CA ASP A 102 13.63 11.49 2.92
C ASP A 102 13.76 10.02 3.26
N LEU A 103 12.63 9.32 3.33
CA LEU A 103 12.57 7.91 3.69
C LEU A 103 12.11 7.07 2.49
N ASP A 104 12.97 6.19 2.02
CA ASP A 104 12.64 5.21 0.99
C ASP A 104 12.05 3.96 1.63
N ILE A 105 10.79 3.64 1.30
CA ILE A 105 10.09 2.45 1.77
C ILE A 105 10.03 1.42 0.65
N TYR A 106 10.49 0.23 0.96
CA TYR A 106 10.48 -0.93 0.06
C TYR A 106 9.46 -1.95 0.55
N LEU A 107 8.60 -2.45 -0.33
CA LEU A 107 7.71 -3.56 -0.01
C LEU A 107 8.55 -4.80 0.33
N GLY A 108 8.48 -5.25 1.59
CA GLY A 108 9.06 -6.50 2.06
C GLY A 108 10.44 -6.41 2.73
N ARG A 109 11.06 -5.24 2.91
CA ARG A 109 12.42 -5.20 3.48
C ARG A 109 12.78 -4.10 4.47
N GLN A 110 11.96 -3.06 4.66
CA GLN A 110 12.32 -1.99 5.61
C GLN A 110 11.07 -1.34 6.21
N LEU A 111 11.03 -1.30 7.51
CA LEU A 111 10.43 -0.23 8.29
C LEU A 111 11.56 0.69 8.74
#